data_8d9aceca4187b5ee4c26f70e2d7c0ffa
#
_entry.id   8d9aceca4187b5ee4c26f70e2d7c0ffa
#
_cell.length_a   1.000
_cell.length_b   1.000
_cell.length_c   1.000
_cell.angle_alpha   90.00
_cell.angle_beta   90.00
_cell.angle_gamma   90.00
#
_symmetry.space_group_name_H-M   'P 1'
#
loop_
_entity.id
_entity.type
_entity.pdbx_description
1 polymer ?
#
loop_
_entity_poly.entity_id
_entity_poly.type
_entity_poly.pdbx_seq_one_letter_code
_entity_poly.pdbx_strand_id
1 'polypeptide(L)'
;MRLRVRRGDKEILTHPHRMLMDKKIKFAVIGCGHIGKRHAEMVTRDPGAELVALCDIRPREELGIEAYDVPFFSSLMELLQSGISIDVVNVCTPNGLHAAMAIQAVETGCNVVIEKPMALTLADAEKVVYASLKYRKQVFCVMQNRYSPPSVWIKEMVDSGRLGKIYMVQLNCYWNRDERYYKPGGWHGDAALDGGTLFTQFSHFIDIMYWLFGDICNIQARFADFNHAGLTAFEDSGLVNFNFVNGGMGSLSYSTSVWNRNMESSMLIVAENGSVKIGGQYMNEVEYCHIKDYEMPELAPTNPGNDYGPYKGSAQNHNFVIRNVVRVLSGASSECITTNVLEGMKVVDIIQRIYALK
;
A
#
# COMPACT_ATOMS: atom_id res chain seq x y z
N MET A 1 -55.24 -24.82 37.76
CA MET A 1 -55.41 -23.51 37.19
C MET A 1 -54.42 -23.39 36.04
N ARG A 2 -54.88 -23.58 34.77
CA ARG A 2 -54.02 -23.59 33.57
C ARG A 2 -54.03 -22.19 33.00
N LEU A 3 -52.86 -21.50 32.99
CA LEU A 3 -52.70 -20.24 32.31
C LEU A 3 -52.34 -20.48 30.83
N ARG A 4 -53.23 -20.01 29.95
CA ARG A 4 -53.04 -19.95 28.50
C ARG A 4 -52.03 -18.85 28.18
N VAL A 5 -50.94 -19.19 27.53
CA VAL A 5 -50.02 -18.23 26.89
C VAL A 5 -50.60 -17.89 25.51
N ARG A 6 -50.93 -16.62 25.30
CA ARG A 6 -51.35 -16.08 23.99
C ARG A 6 -50.11 -15.99 23.07
N ARG A 7 -50.24 -16.57 21.89
CA ARG A 7 -49.40 -16.27 20.71
C ARG A 7 -49.84 -14.91 20.16
N GLY A 8 -48.92 -14.00 19.97
CA GLY A 8 -49.15 -12.74 19.26
C GLY A 8 -47.91 -11.86 19.28
N ASP A 9 -47.48 -11.61 18.11
CA ASP A 9 -46.66 -10.54 17.56
C ASP A 9 -45.21 -10.90 17.27
N LYS A 10 -44.99 -11.32 16.03
CA LYS A 10 -43.70 -11.23 15.37
C LYS A 10 -43.44 -9.73 15.08
N GLU A 11 -42.72 -9.05 15.95
CA GLU A 11 -42.06 -7.83 15.57
C GLU A 11 -41.07 -8.14 14.46
N ILE A 12 -41.37 -7.64 13.28
CA ILE A 12 -40.45 -7.58 12.15
C ILE A 12 -39.41 -6.52 12.52
N LEU A 13 -38.33 -6.94 13.14
CA LEU A 13 -37.11 -6.15 13.23
C LEU A 13 -36.59 -5.91 11.81
N THR A 14 -37.11 -4.87 11.16
CA THR A 14 -36.51 -4.30 9.96
C THR A 14 -35.14 -3.78 10.33
N HIS A 15 -34.13 -4.54 9.96
CA HIS A 15 -32.75 -4.20 10.21
C HIS A 15 -32.40 -2.89 9.51
N PRO A 16 -31.97 -1.83 10.22
CA PRO A 16 -31.45 -0.61 9.59
C PRO A 16 -30.20 -0.85 8.75
N HIS A 17 -29.54 -1.99 8.89
CA HIS A 17 -28.37 -2.42 8.12
C HIS A 17 -28.63 -2.67 6.63
N ARG A 18 -29.87 -2.90 6.21
CA ARG A 18 -30.19 -3.17 4.81
C ARG A 18 -30.31 -1.90 3.96
N MET A 19 -30.60 -0.75 4.58
CA MET A 19 -30.72 0.55 3.88
C MET A 19 -29.38 1.24 3.60
N LEU A 20 -28.27 0.86 4.27
CA LEU A 20 -26.96 1.44 4.04
C LEU A 20 -26.19 0.79 2.88
N MET A 21 -26.64 -0.36 2.37
CA MET A 21 -26.00 -1.07 1.24
C MET A 21 -26.41 -0.57 -0.15
N ASP A 22 -27.38 0.35 -0.28
CA ASP A 22 -27.90 0.77 -1.59
C ASP A 22 -27.12 1.93 -2.23
N LYS A 23 -26.26 2.65 -1.48
CA LYS A 23 -25.48 3.75 -2.04
C LYS A 23 -24.03 3.32 -2.28
N LYS A 24 -23.68 3.15 -3.55
CA LYS A 24 -22.28 2.89 -3.95
C LYS A 24 -21.38 4.09 -3.64
N ILE A 25 -20.17 3.80 -3.21
CA ILE A 25 -19.10 4.80 -3.04
C ILE A 25 -18.55 5.15 -4.43
N LYS A 26 -18.52 6.43 -4.75
CA LYS A 26 -18.14 6.95 -6.06
C LYS A 26 -16.67 7.29 -6.13
N PHE A 27 -15.97 6.63 -7.03
CA PHE A 27 -14.52 6.77 -7.21
C PHE A 27 -14.19 7.48 -8.52
N ALA A 28 -13.23 8.38 -8.46
CA ALA A 28 -12.49 8.89 -9.62
C ALA A 28 -11.04 8.43 -9.54
N VAL A 29 -10.40 8.12 -10.68
CA VAL A 29 -8.99 7.73 -10.73
C VAL A 29 -8.20 8.77 -11.52
N ILE A 30 -7.10 9.28 -10.92
CA ILE A 30 -6.14 10.15 -11.58
C ILE A 30 -4.80 9.44 -11.80
N GLY A 31 -4.27 9.53 -13.03
CA GLY A 31 -3.14 8.75 -13.52
C GLY A 31 -3.59 7.38 -14.03
N CYS A 32 -3.90 7.29 -15.32
CA CYS A 32 -4.42 6.07 -15.98
C CYS A 32 -3.31 5.18 -16.57
N GLY A 33 -2.12 5.16 -15.95
CA GLY A 33 -1.05 4.21 -16.23
C GLY A 33 -1.40 2.79 -15.79
N HIS A 34 -0.40 1.92 -15.64
CA HIS A 34 -0.62 0.52 -15.23
C HIS A 34 -1.40 0.41 -13.92
N ILE A 35 -1.02 1.20 -12.91
CA ILE A 35 -1.65 1.15 -11.58
C ILE A 35 -3.04 1.78 -11.60
N GLY A 36 -3.22 2.93 -12.25
CA GLY A 36 -4.55 3.56 -12.33
C GLY A 36 -5.57 2.69 -13.06
N LYS A 37 -5.18 2.00 -14.12
CA LYS A 37 -6.04 1.00 -14.78
C LYS A 37 -6.42 -0.14 -13.84
N ARG A 38 -5.49 -0.59 -12.99
CA ARG A 38 -5.79 -1.59 -11.97
C ARG A 38 -6.77 -1.07 -10.92
N HIS A 39 -6.60 0.17 -10.47
CA HIS A 39 -7.57 0.78 -9.56
C HIS A 39 -8.95 0.89 -10.20
N ALA A 40 -9.05 1.36 -11.44
CA ALA A 40 -10.31 1.43 -12.18
C ALA A 40 -10.98 0.05 -12.31
N GLU A 41 -10.20 -0.99 -12.62
CA GLU A 41 -10.67 -2.38 -12.68
C GLU A 41 -11.20 -2.87 -11.33
N MET A 42 -10.44 -2.66 -10.24
CA MET A 42 -10.86 -3.11 -8.90
C MET A 42 -12.08 -2.36 -8.39
N VAL A 43 -12.18 -1.06 -8.66
CA VAL A 43 -13.38 -0.26 -8.37
C VAL A 43 -14.59 -0.81 -9.13
N THR A 44 -14.45 -1.09 -10.43
CA THR A 44 -15.56 -1.60 -11.26
C THR A 44 -16.02 -3.00 -10.81
N ARG A 45 -15.12 -3.81 -10.25
CA ARG A 45 -15.43 -5.17 -9.77
C ARG A 45 -16.03 -5.20 -8.36
N ASP A 46 -15.84 -4.18 -7.54
CA ASP A 46 -16.39 -4.16 -6.19
C ASP A 46 -17.89 -3.74 -6.22
N PRO A 47 -18.80 -4.54 -5.67
CA PRO A 47 -20.23 -4.27 -5.74
C PRO A 47 -20.67 -3.01 -5.00
N GLY A 48 -19.89 -2.54 -4.01
CA GLY A 48 -20.17 -1.33 -3.25
C GLY A 48 -19.49 -0.08 -3.82
N ALA A 49 -18.75 -0.20 -4.93
CA ALA A 49 -18.05 0.90 -5.58
C ALA A 49 -18.66 1.24 -6.94
N GLU A 50 -18.44 2.48 -7.39
CA GLU A 50 -18.81 2.99 -8.70
C GLU A 50 -17.67 3.84 -9.24
N LEU A 51 -17.16 3.51 -10.43
CA LEU A 51 -16.22 4.37 -11.14
C LEU A 51 -17.01 5.47 -11.84
N VAL A 52 -16.75 6.74 -11.51
CA VAL A 52 -17.50 7.88 -12.04
C VAL A 52 -16.69 8.79 -12.95
N ALA A 53 -15.37 8.73 -12.92
CA ALA A 53 -14.50 9.53 -13.80
C ALA A 53 -13.08 8.97 -13.86
N LEU A 54 -12.38 9.26 -14.96
CA LEU A 54 -10.96 9.02 -15.15
C LEU A 54 -10.26 10.32 -15.52
N CYS A 55 -8.99 10.47 -15.13
CA CYS A 55 -8.18 11.64 -15.40
C CYS A 55 -6.73 11.25 -15.71
N ASP A 56 -6.15 11.78 -16.78
CA ASP A 56 -4.72 11.67 -17.12
C ASP A 56 -4.34 12.85 -18.01
N ILE A 57 -3.07 13.25 -17.98
CA ILE A 57 -2.54 14.31 -18.84
C ILE A 57 -2.38 13.88 -20.31
N ARG A 58 -2.33 12.57 -20.56
CA ARG A 58 -2.25 11.99 -21.91
C ARG A 58 -3.65 11.83 -22.51
N PRO A 59 -3.77 11.87 -23.86
CA PRO A 59 -5.04 11.61 -24.55
C PRO A 59 -5.63 10.24 -24.17
N ARG A 60 -6.95 10.17 -24.06
CA ARG A 60 -7.70 8.95 -23.69
C ARG A 60 -7.35 7.75 -24.58
N GLU A 61 -7.17 8.01 -25.87
CA GLU A 61 -6.91 7.02 -26.92
C GLU A 61 -5.55 6.31 -26.76
N GLU A 62 -4.62 6.93 -26.04
CA GLU A 62 -3.28 6.39 -25.78
C GLU A 62 -3.22 5.53 -24.50
N LEU A 63 -4.31 5.50 -23.72
CA LEU A 63 -4.30 4.94 -22.38
C LEU A 63 -4.81 3.49 -22.34
N GLY A 64 -5.56 3.02 -23.34
CA GLY A 64 -6.20 1.71 -23.34
C GLY A 64 -7.24 1.60 -22.21
N ILE A 65 -8.11 2.59 -22.12
CA ILE A 65 -9.20 2.71 -21.12
C ILE A 65 -10.58 2.85 -21.78
N GLU A 66 -10.70 2.50 -23.04
CA GLU A 66 -11.91 2.64 -23.85
C GLU A 66 -13.08 1.80 -23.30
N ALA A 67 -12.77 0.74 -22.57
CA ALA A 67 -13.77 -0.13 -21.93
C ALA A 67 -14.55 0.56 -20.79
N TYR A 68 -14.06 1.70 -20.28
CA TYR A 68 -14.72 2.44 -19.22
C TYR A 68 -15.57 3.57 -19.81
N ASP A 69 -16.90 3.41 -19.78
CA ASP A 69 -17.85 4.43 -20.26
C ASP A 69 -18.11 5.47 -19.15
N VAL A 70 -17.09 6.29 -18.86
CA VAL A 70 -17.12 7.36 -17.87
C VAL A 70 -16.48 8.63 -18.42
N PRO A 71 -16.85 9.83 -17.91
CA PRO A 71 -16.18 11.08 -18.24
C PRO A 71 -14.66 11.01 -18.04
N PHE A 72 -13.93 11.65 -18.92
CA PHE A 72 -12.47 11.75 -18.89
C PHE A 72 -12.03 13.21 -18.83
N PHE A 73 -11.04 13.50 -17.99
CA PHE A 73 -10.51 14.84 -17.76
C PHE A 73 -9.00 14.88 -17.99
N SER A 74 -8.51 16.02 -18.47
CA SER A 74 -7.08 16.21 -18.73
C SER A 74 -6.30 16.74 -17.53
N SER A 75 -6.99 17.18 -16.48
CA SER A 75 -6.36 17.66 -15.24
C SER A 75 -7.23 17.37 -14.02
N LEU A 76 -6.56 17.25 -12.85
CA LEU A 76 -7.25 17.10 -11.57
C LEU A 76 -8.20 18.29 -11.29
N MET A 77 -7.81 19.50 -11.65
CA MET A 77 -8.62 20.70 -11.45
C MET A 77 -9.94 20.63 -12.22
N GLU A 78 -9.89 20.26 -13.49
CA GLU A 78 -11.10 20.06 -14.32
C GLU A 78 -11.99 18.97 -13.72
N LEU A 79 -11.42 17.84 -13.29
CA LEU A 79 -12.14 16.76 -12.63
C LEU A 79 -12.88 17.25 -11.38
N LEU A 80 -12.18 17.95 -10.47
CA LEU A 80 -12.74 18.42 -9.20
C LEU A 80 -13.78 19.54 -9.39
N GLN A 81 -13.71 20.30 -10.48
CA GLN A 81 -14.65 21.37 -10.82
C GLN A 81 -15.80 20.92 -11.74
N SER A 82 -15.81 19.65 -12.17
CA SER A 82 -16.77 19.11 -13.14
C SER A 82 -18.22 19.06 -12.67
N GLY A 83 -18.46 19.17 -11.35
CA GLY A 83 -19.77 18.96 -10.74
C GLY A 83 -20.18 17.50 -10.58
N ILE A 84 -19.34 16.54 -10.99
CA ILE A 84 -19.57 15.12 -10.74
C ILE A 84 -19.45 14.86 -9.24
N SER A 85 -20.40 14.12 -8.67
CA SER A 85 -20.32 13.69 -7.28
C SER A 85 -19.24 12.63 -7.13
N ILE A 86 -18.17 12.94 -6.36
CA ILE A 86 -17.03 12.06 -6.11
C ILE A 86 -16.88 11.89 -4.60
N ASP A 87 -16.90 10.66 -4.11
CA ASP A 87 -16.65 10.36 -2.70
C ASP A 87 -15.15 10.12 -2.43
N VAL A 88 -14.43 9.55 -3.41
CA VAL A 88 -13.02 9.15 -3.29
C VAL A 88 -12.26 9.45 -4.57
N VAL A 89 -11.08 10.05 -4.45
CA VAL A 89 -10.11 10.21 -5.54
C VAL A 89 -8.96 9.23 -5.32
N ASN A 90 -8.71 8.35 -6.30
CA ASN A 90 -7.55 7.45 -6.32
C ASN A 90 -6.40 8.15 -7.03
N VAL A 91 -5.32 8.47 -6.30
CA VAL A 91 -4.11 9.11 -6.83
C VAL A 91 -3.11 8.05 -7.24
N CYS A 92 -2.94 7.87 -8.56
CA CYS A 92 -2.12 6.83 -9.20
C CYS A 92 -1.09 7.42 -10.18
N THR A 93 -0.65 8.62 -9.92
CA THR A 93 0.32 9.41 -10.71
C THR A 93 1.77 9.06 -10.35
N PRO A 94 2.80 9.69 -10.93
CA PRO A 94 4.17 9.59 -10.44
C PRO A 94 4.30 10.01 -8.97
N ASN A 95 5.19 9.37 -8.21
CA ASN A 95 5.31 9.49 -6.75
C ASN A 95 5.43 10.94 -6.27
N GLY A 96 6.25 11.76 -6.94
CA GLY A 96 6.46 13.16 -6.58
C GLY A 96 5.21 14.06 -6.65
N LEU A 97 4.15 13.58 -7.29
CA LEU A 97 2.88 14.32 -7.42
C LEU A 97 1.82 13.90 -6.39
N HIS A 98 2.02 12.77 -5.70
CA HIS A 98 1.03 12.16 -4.83
C HIS A 98 0.50 13.10 -3.76
N ALA A 99 1.39 13.69 -2.97
CA ALA A 99 1.00 14.54 -1.84
C ALA A 99 0.20 15.78 -2.29
N ALA A 100 0.67 16.49 -3.32
CA ALA A 100 0.01 17.69 -3.81
C ALA A 100 -1.41 17.38 -4.34
N MET A 101 -1.56 16.30 -5.10
CA MET A 101 -2.86 15.89 -5.64
C MET A 101 -3.80 15.38 -4.56
N ALA A 102 -3.29 14.63 -3.58
CA ALA A 102 -4.07 14.19 -2.43
C ALA A 102 -4.61 15.37 -1.62
N ILE A 103 -3.78 16.40 -1.38
CA ILE A 103 -4.20 17.62 -0.66
C ILE A 103 -5.31 18.33 -1.43
N GLN A 104 -5.16 18.56 -2.73
CA GLN A 104 -6.17 19.19 -3.56
C GLN A 104 -7.51 18.44 -3.52
N ALA A 105 -7.49 17.10 -3.61
CA ALA A 105 -8.70 16.29 -3.53
C ALA A 105 -9.36 16.39 -2.15
N VAL A 106 -8.58 16.35 -1.06
CA VAL A 106 -9.09 16.50 0.31
C VAL A 106 -9.71 17.88 0.53
N GLU A 107 -9.10 18.95 0.01
CA GLU A 107 -9.60 20.33 0.12
C GLU A 107 -10.94 20.54 -0.58
N THR A 108 -11.23 19.81 -1.62
CA THR A 108 -12.53 19.83 -2.31
C THR A 108 -13.58 18.92 -1.68
N GLY A 109 -13.24 18.24 -0.60
CA GLY A 109 -14.17 17.42 0.17
C GLY A 109 -14.21 15.95 -0.21
N CYS A 110 -13.26 15.45 -1.00
CA CYS A 110 -13.12 14.03 -1.32
C CYS A 110 -12.27 13.29 -0.27
N ASN A 111 -12.57 12.02 -0.02
CA ASN A 111 -11.60 11.11 0.58
C ASN A 111 -10.56 10.72 -0.48
N VAL A 112 -9.44 10.17 -0.07
CA VAL A 112 -8.34 9.83 -1.00
C VAL A 112 -7.84 8.43 -0.77
N VAL A 113 -7.63 7.69 -1.84
CA VAL A 113 -6.74 6.53 -1.90
C VAL A 113 -5.46 6.99 -2.58
N ILE A 114 -4.35 6.92 -1.88
CA ILE A 114 -3.06 7.40 -2.38
C ILE A 114 -2.12 6.21 -2.60
N GLU A 115 -1.58 6.10 -3.82
CA GLU A 115 -0.56 5.09 -4.11
C GLU A 115 0.71 5.33 -3.32
N LYS A 116 1.45 4.26 -3.16
CA LYS A 116 2.73 4.32 -2.45
C LYS A 116 3.88 4.81 -3.38
N PRO A 117 4.82 5.53 -2.83
CA PRO A 117 4.84 6.11 -1.48
C PRO A 117 3.86 7.28 -1.38
N MET A 118 3.35 7.53 -0.18
CA MET A 118 2.41 8.63 0.07
C MET A 118 2.98 10.00 -0.32
N ALA A 119 4.28 10.19 -0.15
CA ALA A 119 5.05 11.37 -0.49
C ALA A 119 6.52 11.01 -0.64
N LEU A 120 7.35 11.91 -1.15
CA LEU A 120 8.81 11.76 -1.22
C LEU A 120 9.55 12.48 -0.08
N THR A 121 8.86 13.32 0.69
CA THR A 121 9.42 13.99 1.87
C THR A 121 8.48 13.87 3.06
N LEU A 122 9.04 13.85 4.27
CA LEU A 122 8.27 13.89 5.50
C LEU A 122 7.40 15.16 5.57
N ALA A 123 7.97 16.30 5.18
CA ALA A 123 7.25 17.57 5.19
C ALA A 123 5.99 17.55 4.31
N ASP A 124 6.03 16.90 3.14
CA ASP A 124 4.84 16.76 2.29
C ASP A 124 3.85 15.71 2.83
N ALA A 125 4.36 14.64 3.43
CA ALA A 125 3.52 13.68 4.14
C ALA A 125 2.77 14.33 5.32
N GLU A 126 3.43 15.18 6.11
CA GLU A 126 2.82 15.96 7.19
C GLU A 126 1.72 16.90 6.69
N LYS A 127 1.90 17.54 5.52
CA LYS A 127 0.86 18.37 4.88
C LYS A 127 -0.37 17.54 4.51
N VAL A 128 -0.20 16.31 4.01
CA VAL A 128 -1.33 15.40 3.73
C VAL A 128 -2.06 15.03 5.01
N VAL A 129 -1.33 14.71 6.10
CA VAL A 129 -1.92 14.45 7.42
C VAL A 129 -2.72 15.67 7.91
N TYR A 130 -2.12 16.84 7.84
CA TYR A 130 -2.78 18.09 8.25
C TYR A 130 -4.05 18.35 7.44
N ALA A 131 -4.01 18.19 6.11
CA ALA A 131 -5.18 18.36 5.26
C ALA A 131 -6.29 17.36 5.61
N SER A 132 -5.95 16.09 5.78
CA SER A 132 -6.89 15.04 6.20
C SER A 132 -7.63 15.42 7.48
N LEU A 133 -6.92 15.87 8.50
CA LEU A 133 -7.49 16.30 9.78
C LEU A 133 -8.33 17.59 9.64
N LYS A 134 -7.79 18.60 8.96
CA LYS A 134 -8.45 19.91 8.76
C LYS A 134 -9.79 19.77 8.05
N TYR A 135 -9.83 19.00 6.98
CA TYR A 135 -11.03 18.82 6.15
C TYR A 135 -11.87 17.60 6.57
N ARG A 136 -11.44 16.85 7.60
CA ARG A 136 -12.12 15.65 8.12
C ARG A 136 -12.39 14.62 7.03
N LYS A 137 -11.38 14.36 6.19
CA LYS A 137 -11.43 13.36 5.12
C LYS A 137 -10.47 12.24 5.40
N GLN A 138 -10.85 11.03 5.02
CA GLN A 138 -10.02 9.86 5.17
C GLN A 138 -9.00 9.79 4.04
N VAL A 139 -7.77 9.43 4.39
CA VAL A 139 -6.71 9.10 3.43
C VAL A 139 -6.28 7.67 3.68
N PHE A 140 -6.39 6.85 2.63
CA PHE A 140 -6.03 5.44 2.61
C PHE A 140 -4.73 5.29 1.82
N CYS A 141 -3.67 4.79 2.46
CA CYS A 141 -2.41 4.52 1.77
C CYS A 141 -2.39 3.10 1.20
N VAL A 142 -1.93 2.95 -0.04
CA VAL A 142 -1.92 1.64 -0.71
C VAL A 142 -0.69 0.85 -0.29
N MET A 143 -0.86 -0.01 0.72
CA MET A 143 0.14 -0.98 1.18
C MET A 143 -0.44 -2.39 1.09
N GLN A 144 -0.71 -2.82 -0.16
CA GLN A 144 -1.46 -4.04 -0.45
C GLN A 144 -0.78 -5.33 0.04
N ASN A 145 0.51 -5.32 0.34
CA ASN A 145 1.22 -6.48 0.88
C ASN A 145 0.74 -6.87 2.29
N ARG A 146 0.15 -5.94 3.05
CA ARG A 146 -0.46 -6.25 4.36
C ARG A 146 -1.60 -7.26 4.28
N TYR A 147 -2.22 -7.43 3.11
CA TYR A 147 -3.32 -8.38 2.88
C TYR A 147 -2.86 -9.77 2.44
N SER A 148 -1.58 -9.98 2.22
CA SER A 148 -1.05 -11.31 1.87
C SER A 148 -1.20 -12.26 3.06
N PRO A 149 -1.67 -13.51 2.86
CA PRO A 149 -1.85 -14.46 3.94
C PRO A 149 -0.64 -14.64 4.87
N PRO A 150 0.62 -14.72 4.39
CA PRO A 150 1.78 -14.73 5.27
C PRO A 150 1.94 -13.46 6.10
N SER A 151 1.61 -12.28 5.54
CA SER A 151 1.69 -10.99 6.26
C SER A 151 0.64 -10.90 7.37
N VAL A 152 -0.60 -11.33 7.09
CA VAL A 152 -1.67 -11.38 8.10
C VAL A 152 -1.30 -12.35 9.22
N TRP A 153 -0.85 -13.54 8.86
CA TRP A 153 -0.46 -14.57 9.82
C TRP A 153 0.69 -14.10 10.74
N ILE A 154 1.76 -13.55 10.19
CA ILE A 154 2.89 -13.10 11.02
C ILE A 154 2.49 -11.92 11.92
N LYS A 155 1.59 -11.04 11.46
CA LYS A 155 1.03 -9.97 12.28
C LYS A 155 0.30 -10.52 13.50
N GLU A 156 -0.51 -11.57 13.34
CA GLU A 156 -1.17 -12.26 14.45
C GLU A 156 -0.15 -12.87 15.43
N MET A 157 0.94 -13.47 14.94
CA MET A 157 2.00 -14.03 15.79
C MET A 157 2.71 -12.95 16.60
N VAL A 158 2.95 -11.78 16.02
CA VAL A 158 3.56 -10.64 16.70
C VAL A 158 2.59 -10.03 17.73
N ASP A 159 1.35 -9.71 17.31
CA ASP A 159 0.35 -9.03 18.14
C ASP A 159 -0.10 -9.89 19.33
N SER A 160 -0.19 -11.20 19.16
CA SER A 160 -0.51 -12.12 20.26
C SER A 160 0.63 -12.31 21.26
N GLY A 161 1.82 -11.73 20.98
CA GLY A 161 3.01 -11.93 21.82
C GLY A 161 3.58 -13.36 21.77
N ARG A 162 3.12 -14.20 20.86
CA ARG A 162 3.54 -15.61 20.76
C ARG A 162 5.03 -15.76 20.48
N LEU A 163 5.61 -14.86 19.72
CA LEU A 163 7.05 -14.83 19.44
C LEU A 163 7.89 -14.40 20.68
N GLY A 164 7.28 -13.76 21.66
CA GLY A 164 8.03 -13.15 22.77
C GLY A 164 8.84 -11.94 22.30
N LYS A 165 9.99 -11.70 22.92
CA LYS A 165 10.89 -10.60 22.54
C LYS A 165 11.50 -10.85 21.18
N ILE A 166 11.44 -9.84 20.31
CA ILE A 166 12.13 -9.87 19.02
C ILE A 166 13.60 -9.53 19.25
N TYR A 167 14.50 -10.41 18.79
CA TYR A 167 15.93 -10.21 18.92
C TYR A 167 16.54 -9.62 17.67
N MET A 168 16.22 -10.21 16.50
CA MET A 168 16.78 -9.81 15.23
C MET A 168 15.78 -9.95 14.09
N VAL A 169 15.77 -8.97 13.19
CA VAL A 169 15.02 -9.03 11.94
C VAL A 169 15.96 -8.71 10.78
N GLN A 170 15.96 -9.57 9.76
CA GLN A 170 16.69 -9.32 8.53
C GLN A 170 15.72 -9.25 7.36
N LEU A 171 15.73 -8.10 6.66
CA LEU A 171 14.91 -7.85 5.48
C LEU A 171 15.80 -7.83 4.25
N ASN A 172 15.48 -8.65 3.23
CA ASN A 172 16.20 -8.72 1.97
C ASN A 172 15.26 -8.43 0.81
N CYS A 173 15.68 -7.57 -0.11
CA CYS A 173 14.90 -7.14 -1.26
C CYS A 173 15.80 -7.08 -2.51
N TYR A 174 15.76 -8.12 -3.34
CA TYR A 174 16.64 -8.28 -4.49
C TYR A 174 15.83 -8.42 -5.76
N TRP A 175 15.70 -7.35 -6.51
CA TRP A 175 14.91 -7.27 -7.72
C TRP A 175 15.75 -6.88 -8.94
N ASN A 176 15.25 -7.17 -10.12
CA ASN A 176 15.77 -6.64 -11.37
C ASN A 176 14.99 -5.40 -11.78
N ARG A 177 15.69 -4.30 -11.99
CA ARG A 177 15.23 -3.11 -12.70
C ARG A 177 16.36 -2.62 -13.58
N ASP A 178 16.16 -2.65 -14.87
CA ASP A 178 17.14 -2.25 -15.87
C ASP A 178 16.51 -1.29 -16.89
N GLU A 179 17.11 -1.12 -18.07
CA GLU A 179 16.61 -0.26 -19.15
C GLU A 179 15.20 -0.61 -19.63
N ARG A 180 14.72 -1.82 -19.36
CA ARG A 180 13.33 -2.22 -19.64
C ARG A 180 12.34 -1.51 -18.72
N TYR A 181 12.79 -1.14 -17.51
CA TYR A 181 12.03 -0.41 -16.52
C TYR A 181 12.31 1.10 -16.59
N TYR A 182 13.59 1.50 -16.58
CA TYR A 182 14.04 2.89 -16.59
C TYR A 182 14.14 3.40 -18.03
N LYS A 183 13.00 3.73 -18.64
CA LYS A 183 12.93 4.17 -20.05
C LYS A 183 13.24 5.65 -20.17
N PRO A 184 14.02 6.09 -21.18
CA PRO A 184 14.23 7.51 -21.47
C PRO A 184 12.90 8.26 -21.61
N GLY A 185 12.78 9.43 -20.98
CA GLY A 185 11.56 10.26 -20.99
C GLY A 185 10.43 9.75 -20.08
N GLY A 186 10.63 8.65 -19.37
CA GLY A 186 9.74 8.20 -18.31
C GLY A 186 10.02 8.93 -16.99
N TRP A 187 9.14 8.77 -16.02
CA TRP A 187 9.31 9.35 -14.69
C TRP A 187 10.15 8.46 -13.75
N HIS A 188 10.28 7.16 -14.08
CA HIS A 188 11.11 6.24 -13.33
C HIS A 188 12.59 6.64 -13.45
N GLY A 189 13.31 6.63 -12.34
CA GLY A 189 14.69 7.03 -12.27
C GLY A 189 14.93 8.53 -12.07
N ASP A 190 13.91 9.37 -12.19
CA ASP A 190 13.97 10.80 -11.90
C ASP A 190 13.91 11.06 -10.39
N ALA A 191 14.81 11.89 -9.85
CA ALA A 191 14.88 12.14 -8.41
C ALA A 191 13.62 12.81 -7.85
N ALA A 192 12.96 13.69 -8.62
CA ALA A 192 11.81 14.46 -8.17
C ALA A 192 10.49 13.70 -8.34
N LEU A 193 10.41 12.78 -9.30
CA LEU A 193 9.19 12.04 -9.61
C LEU A 193 9.19 10.62 -9.05
N ASP A 194 10.33 9.94 -9.02
CA ASP A 194 10.51 8.57 -8.50
C ASP A 194 10.91 8.59 -7.01
N GLY A 195 11.89 9.42 -6.65
CA GLY A 195 12.38 9.62 -5.28
C GLY A 195 13.48 8.66 -4.85
N GLY A 196 13.62 7.50 -5.47
CA GLY A 196 14.66 6.53 -5.16
C GLY A 196 14.19 5.10 -4.97
N THR A 197 15.14 4.19 -4.93
CA THR A 197 14.92 2.75 -4.89
C THR A 197 14.03 2.31 -3.72
N LEU A 198 14.27 2.85 -2.52
CA LEU A 198 13.46 2.50 -1.34
C LEU A 198 12.02 3.00 -1.45
N PHE A 199 11.79 4.20 -2.02
CA PHE A 199 10.44 4.73 -2.21
C PHE A 199 9.63 3.92 -3.22
N THR A 200 10.17 3.67 -4.40
CA THR A 200 9.42 3.09 -5.50
C THR A 200 9.35 1.56 -5.43
N GLN A 201 10.48 0.90 -5.17
CA GLN A 201 10.55 -0.56 -5.23
C GLN A 201 10.26 -1.22 -3.89
N PHE A 202 10.80 -0.69 -2.78
CA PHE A 202 10.87 -1.45 -1.52
C PHE A 202 10.08 -0.86 -0.36
N SER A 203 9.32 0.22 -0.56
CA SER A 203 8.48 0.83 0.49
C SER A 203 7.46 -0.14 1.10
N HIS A 204 6.93 -1.10 0.33
CA HIS A 204 6.05 -2.14 0.85
C HIS A 204 6.68 -3.02 1.94
N PHE A 205 7.98 -3.31 1.81
CA PHE A 205 8.68 -4.18 2.75
C PHE A 205 9.09 -3.40 3.99
N ILE A 206 9.42 -2.11 3.84
CA ILE A 206 9.63 -1.19 4.96
C ILE A 206 8.31 -0.98 5.72
N ASP A 207 7.19 -0.90 5.01
CA ASP A 207 5.86 -0.85 5.62
C ASP A 207 5.55 -2.09 6.45
N ILE A 208 5.76 -3.29 5.91
CA ILE A 208 5.56 -4.54 6.66
C ILE A 208 6.46 -4.58 7.90
N MET A 209 7.72 -4.19 7.77
CA MET A 209 8.65 -4.14 8.91
C MET A 209 8.15 -3.18 10.00
N TYR A 210 7.75 -1.96 9.63
CA TYR A 210 7.19 -0.97 10.55
C TYR A 210 5.88 -1.46 11.19
N TRP A 211 4.98 -2.02 10.39
CA TRP A 211 3.69 -2.55 10.85
C TRP A 211 3.83 -3.67 11.86
N LEU A 212 4.86 -4.50 11.73
CA LEU A 212 5.13 -5.62 12.63
C LEU A 212 5.88 -5.20 13.90
N PHE A 213 6.91 -4.36 13.78
CA PHE A 213 7.88 -4.15 14.86
C PHE A 213 7.97 -2.69 15.33
N GLY A 214 7.30 -1.76 14.65
CA GLY A 214 7.34 -0.34 14.97
C GLY A 214 8.53 0.39 14.36
N ASP A 215 8.85 1.55 14.93
CA ASP A 215 9.84 2.49 14.43
C ASP A 215 11.28 2.03 14.70
N ILE A 216 12.22 2.57 13.93
CA ILE A 216 13.64 2.25 13.98
C ILE A 216 14.47 3.45 14.45
N CYS A 217 15.66 3.18 15.02
CA CYS A 217 16.62 4.19 15.46
C CYS A 217 18.06 3.68 15.25
N ASN A 218 19.05 4.53 15.53
CA ASN A 218 20.49 4.20 15.40
C ASN A 218 20.84 3.66 14.01
N ILE A 219 20.33 4.31 12.98
CA ILE A 219 20.45 3.88 11.59
C ILE A 219 21.89 4.08 11.09
N GLN A 220 22.43 3.07 10.43
CA GLN A 220 23.70 3.12 9.70
C GLN A 220 23.45 2.59 8.29
N ALA A 221 23.92 3.29 7.27
CA ALA A 221 23.67 2.90 5.89
C ALA A 221 24.91 3.03 5.01
N ARG A 222 24.96 2.18 3.99
CA ARG A 222 25.88 2.26 2.85
C ARG A 222 25.10 2.11 1.58
N PHE A 223 25.43 2.94 0.59
CA PHE A 223 24.76 2.95 -0.70
C PHE A 223 25.77 2.77 -1.82
N ALA A 224 25.35 2.20 -2.92
CA ALA A 224 26.12 2.06 -4.13
C ALA A 224 25.23 2.14 -5.37
N ASP A 225 25.80 2.58 -6.46
CA ASP A 225 25.26 2.46 -7.81
C ASP A 225 26.24 1.61 -8.62
N PHE A 226 25.89 0.36 -8.88
CA PHE A 226 26.76 -0.60 -9.55
C PHE A 226 26.55 -0.64 -11.06
N ASN A 227 25.32 -0.48 -11.52
CA ASN A 227 24.99 -0.64 -12.94
C ASN A 227 23.83 0.23 -13.45
N HIS A 228 23.38 1.21 -12.65
CA HIS A 228 22.32 2.14 -13.05
C HIS A 228 22.83 3.55 -13.39
N ALA A 229 24.14 3.77 -13.39
CA ALA A 229 24.71 5.05 -13.80
C ALA A 229 24.20 5.47 -15.19
N GLY A 230 23.56 6.63 -15.26
CA GLY A 230 22.90 7.12 -16.48
C GLY A 230 21.48 6.61 -16.71
N LEU A 231 20.96 5.66 -15.91
CA LEU A 231 19.57 5.23 -15.92
C LEU A 231 18.75 5.91 -14.83
N THR A 232 19.33 6.11 -13.65
CA THR A 232 18.68 6.70 -12.48
C THR A 232 19.51 7.82 -11.87
N ALA A 233 18.86 8.71 -11.12
CA ALA A 233 19.50 9.76 -10.34
C ALA A 233 19.83 9.34 -8.89
N PHE A 234 19.75 8.03 -8.58
CA PHE A 234 19.92 7.50 -7.23
C PHE A 234 20.57 6.11 -7.25
N GLU A 235 20.88 5.59 -6.08
CA GLU A 235 21.51 4.29 -5.87
C GLU A 235 20.64 3.14 -6.39
N ASP A 236 21.30 2.05 -6.73
CA ASP A 236 20.66 0.78 -7.05
C ASP A 236 20.73 -0.26 -5.92
N SER A 237 21.61 -0.03 -4.94
CA SER A 237 21.89 -1.00 -3.87
C SER A 237 22.17 -0.30 -2.54
N GLY A 238 21.81 -0.96 -1.44
CA GLY A 238 22.11 -0.47 -0.11
C GLY A 238 22.09 -1.55 0.96
N LEU A 239 22.86 -1.29 2.01
CA LEU A 239 22.93 -2.05 3.25
C LEU A 239 22.62 -1.10 4.41
N VAL A 240 21.61 -1.42 5.19
CA VAL A 240 21.15 -0.60 6.32
C VAL A 240 21.09 -1.45 7.57
N ASN A 241 21.69 -0.99 8.67
CA ASN A 241 21.56 -1.57 9.99
C ASN A 241 20.86 -0.60 10.92
N PHE A 242 20.07 -1.09 11.86
CA PHE A 242 19.30 -0.25 12.78
C PHE A 242 18.91 -1.02 14.06
N ASN A 243 18.40 -0.30 15.04
CA ASN A 243 17.69 -0.87 16.17
C ASN A 243 16.19 -0.57 16.07
N PHE A 244 15.35 -1.46 16.59
CA PHE A 244 13.94 -1.12 16.80
C PHE A 244 13.79 -0.32 18.09
N VAL A 245 12.92 0.69 18.06
CA VAL A 245 12.61 1.49 19.25
C VAL A 245 12.05 0.62 20.39
N ASN A 246 11.29 -0.41 20.03
CA ASN A 246 10.70 -1.37 20.98
C ASN A 246 11.67 -2.49 21.41
N GLY A 247 12.94 -2.41 21.00
CA GLY A 247 13.98 -3.42 21.31
C GLY A 247 14.24 -4.41 20.17
N GLY A 248 15.43 -4.96 20.17
CA GLY A 248 15.95 -5.79 19.09
C GLY A 248 16.71 -4.97 18.03
N MET A 249 17.35 -5.67 17.10
CA MET A 249 18.14 -5.07 16.01
C MET A 249 17.63 -5.57 14.65
N GLY A 250 17.92 -4.81 13.60
CA GLY A 250 17.53 -5.20 12.26
C GLY A 250 18.55 -4.80 11.19
N SER A 251 18.39 -5.42 10.04
CA SER A 251 19.10 -5.04 8.82
C SER A 251 18.17 -5.08 7.61
N LEU A 252 18.44 -4.19 6.65
CA LEU A 252 17.82 -4.16 5.34
C LEU A 252 18.92 -4.21 4.29
N SER A 253 18.91 -5.26 3.49
CA SER A 253 19.76 -5.41 2.30
C SER A 253 18.89 -5.31 1.06
N TYR A 254 19.25 -4.42 0.13
CA TYR A 254 18.47 -4.29 -1.09
C TYR A 254 19.33 -4.01 -2.31
N SER A 255 18.84 -4.47 -3.46
CA SER A 255 19.42 -4.15 -4.76
C SER A 255 18.38 -4.28 -5.86
N THR A 256 18.42 -3.37 -6.84
CA THR A 256 17.70 -3.50 -8.10
C THR A 256 18.58 -4.00 -9.24
N SER A 257 19.83 -4.34 -8.96
CA SER A 257 20.84 -4.80 -9.92
C SER A 257 20.90 -6.31 -10.10
N VAL A 258 19.86 -7.03 -9.68
CA VAL A 258 19.77 -8.49 -9.87
C VAL A 258 19.66 -8.81 -11.37
N TRP A 259 20.38 -9.85 -11.81
CA TRP A 259 20.38 -10.23 -13.21
C TRP A 259 19.03 -10.69 -13.73
N ASN A 260 18.54 -10.06 -14.78
CA ASN A 260 17.43 -10.44 -15.65
C ASN A 260 16.03 -10.58 -15.01
N ARG A 261 15.89 -11.01 -13.76
CA ARG A 261 14.60 -11.23 -13.09
C ARG A 261 14.73 -11.00 -11.57
N ASN A 262 13.60 -10.69 -10.91
CA ASN A 262 13.58 -10.63 -9.47
C ASN A 262 14.01 -11.95 -8.84
N MET A 263 14.75 -11.86 -7.73
CA MET A 263 15.21 -12.99 -6.96
C MET A 263 14.28 -13.24 -5.77
N GLU A 264 14.30 -12.36 -4.78
CA GLU A 264 13.50 -12.51 -3.56
C GLU A 264 13.11 -11.18 -2.92
N SER A 265 12.09 -11.24 -2.08
CA SER A 265 11.88 -10.32 -0.96
C SER A 265 11.55 -11.16 0.26
N SER A 266 12.39 -11.12 1.28
CA SER A 266 12.27 -12.02 2.43
C SER A 266 12.48 -11.27 3.74
N MET A 267 11.90 -11.82 4.80
CA MET A 267 12.08 -11.37 6.18
C MET A 267 12.36 -12.57 7.07
N LEU A 268 13.55 -12.57 7.70
CA LEU A 268 13.94 -13.51 8.74
C LEU A 268 13.71 -12.85 10.10
N ILE A 269 13.06 -13.56 10.99
CA ILE A 269 12.77 -13.12 12.37
C ILE A 269 13.37 -14.13 13.34
N VAL A 270 14.21 -13.65 14.25
CA VAL A 270 14.72 -14.44 15.40
C VAL A 270 14.15 -13.80 16.66
N ALA A 271 13.43 -14.59 17.43
CA ALA A 271 12.72 -14.13 18.62
C ALA A 271 12.88 -15.12 19.80
N GLU A 272 12.47 -14.72 20.98
CA GLU A 272 12.58 -15.46 22.23
C GLU A 272 11.94 -16.86 22.16
N ASN A 273 10.76 -16.95 21.55
CA ASN A 273 9.98 -18.17 21.50
C ASN A 273 9.94 -18.82 20.11
N GLY A 274 10.73 -18.36 19.17
CA GLY A 274 10.76 -18.98 17.86
C GLY A 274 11.50 -18.19 16.79
N SER A 275 11.58 -18.80 15.61
CA SER A 275 12.16 -18.20 14.43
C SER A 275 11.24 -18.44 13.23
N VAL A 276 11.15 -17.43 12.37
CA VAL A 276 10.30 -17.45 11.17
C VAL A 276 11.06 -16.87 10.00
N LYS A 277 10.94 -17.46 8.82
CA LYS A 277 11.34 -16.85 7.55
C LYS A 277 10.15 -16.80 6.61
N ILE A 278 9.76 -15.59 6.23
CA ILE A 278 8.84 -15.33 5.14
C ILE A 278 9.67 -14.96 3.93
N GLY A 279 9.41 -15.56 2.79
CA GLY A 279 10.22 -15.41 1.58
C GLY A 279 9.40 -15.41 0.30
N GLY A 280 9.96 -16.01 -0.74
CA GLY A 280 9.45 -15.89 -2.09
C GLY A 280 9.82 -14.56 -2.75
N GLN A 281 9.24 -14.27 -3.90
CA GLN A 281 9.61 -13.06 -4.65
C GLN A 281 9.14 -11.76 -3.98
N TYR A 282 8.08 -11.80 -3.17
CA TYR A 282 7.46 -10.60 -2.56
C TYR A 282 6.83 -10.90 -1.19
N MET A 283 7.50 -11.74 -0.39
CA MET A 283 7.03 -12.20 0.93
C MET A 283 5.69 -12.96 0.85
N ASN A 284 5.56 -13.80 -0.14
CA ASN A 284 4.33 -14.54 -0.43
C ASN A 284 4.32 -15.99 0.10
N GLU A 285 5.41 -16.43 0.73
CA GLU A 285 5.58 -17.80 1.22
C GLU A 285 6.17 -17.79 2.62
N VAL A 286 5.78 -18.75 3.47
CA VAL A 286 6.46 -19.03 4.73
C VAL A 286 7.44 -20.15 4.49
N GLU A 287 8.74 -19.81 4.41
CA GLU A 287 9.81 -20.77 4.10
C GLU A 287 10.28 -21.56 5.33
N TYR A 288 10.14 -20.96 6.50
CA TYR A 288 10.52 -21.57 7.77
C TYR A 288 9.63 -21.05 8.90
N CYS A 289 9.14 -21.96 9.74
CA CYS A 289 8.42 -21.65 10.96
C CYS A 289 8.76 -22.67 12.03
N HIS A 290 9.36 -22.20 13.14
CA HIS A 290 9.54 -22.99 14.35
C HIS A 290 9.28 -22.10 15.56
N ILE A 291 8.10 -22.24 16.16
CA ILE A 291 7.62 -21.43 17.29
C ILE A 291 7.23 -22.38 18.41
N LYS A 292 7.62 -22.04 19.63
CA LYS A 292 7.37 -22.83 20.83
C LYS A 292 5.88 -23.13 21.01
N ASP A 293 5.55 -24.41 21.18
CA ASP A 293 4.19 -24.91 21.41
C ASP A 293 3.16 -24.41 20.35
N TYR A 294 3.62 -24.32 19.10
CA TYR A 294 2.78 -23.85 18.00
C TYR A 294 3.04 -24.65 16.71
N GLU A 295 1.97 -25.10 16.11
CA GLU A 295 1.93 -25.70 14.79
C GLU A 295 1.29 -24.71 13.82
N MET A 296 1.99 -24.37 12.75
CA MET A 296 1.53 -23.41 11.77
C MET A 296 0.37 -24.00 10.95
N PRO A 297 -0.79 -23.34 10.87
CA PRO A 297 -1.88 -23.80 10.03
C PRO A 297 -1.54 -23.65 8.54
N GLU A 298 -2.23 -24.39 7.70
CA GLU A 298 -2.21 -24.15 6.26
C GLU A 298 -2.79 -22.75 5.97
N LEU A 299 -1.99 -21.92 5.30
CA LEU A 299 -2.42 -20.58 4.91
C LEU A 299 -3.19 -20.62 3.58
N ALA A 300 -4.11 -19.68 3.41
CA ALA A 300 -4.77 -19.49 2.13
C ALA A 300 -3.72 -19.19 1.02
N PRO A 301 -4.01 -19.58 -0.24
CA PRO A 301 -3.12 -19.26 -1.36
C PRO A 301 -2.92 -17.74 -1.51
N THR A 302 -1.70 -17.34 -1.80
CA THR A 302 -1.36 -15.94 -2.09
C THR A 302 -1.75 -15.57 -3.52
N ASN A 303 -2.19 -14.32 -3.72
CA ASN A 303 -2.37 -13.80 -5.06
C ASN A 303 -1.01 -13.70 -5.78
N PRO A 304 -0.98 -13.86 -7.11
CA PRO A 304 0.25 -13.70 -7.88
C PRO A 304 0.80 -12.29 -7.79
N GLY A 305 2.08 -12.12 -8.14
CA GLY A 305 2.67 -10.79 -8.31
C GLY A 305 2.09 -10.06 -9.51
N ASN A 306 2.12 -8.73 -9.46
CA ASN A 306 1.78 -7.90 -10.60
C ASN A 306 2.73 -8.19 -11.76
N ASP A 307 2.17 -8.58 -12.90
CA ASP A 307 2.93 -8.82 -14.12
C ASP A 307 2.75 -7.63 -15.07
N TYR A 308 3.85 -7.01 -15.43
CA TYR A 308 3.91 -5.86 -16.34
C TYR A 308 4.64 -6.22 -17.66
N GLY A 309 4.82 -7.52 -17.92
CA GLY A 309 5.56 -8.05 -19.06
C GLY A 309 7.06 -8.06 -18.79
N PRO A 310 7.78 -6.96 -19.02
CA PRO A 310 9.24 -6.91 -18.84
C PRO A 310 9.71 -7.10 -17.40
N TYR A 311 8.86 -6.81 -16.40
CA TYR A 311 9.18 -6.91 -14.99
C TYR A 311 7.96 -7.31 -14.15
N LYS A 312 8.22 -7.83 -12.96
CA LYS A 312 7.19 -8.18 -11.98
C LYS A 312 7.27 -7.27 -10.74
N GLY A 313 6.11 -7.01 -10.15
CA GLY A 313 5.96 -6.23 -8.93
C GLY A 313 5.48 -7.08 -7.75
N SER A 314 4.97 -6.41 -6.71
CA SER A 314 4.39 -7.02 -5.51
C SER A 314 3.02 -7.66 -5.78
N ALA A 315 2.41 -8.24 -4.74
CA ALA A 315 1.15 -8.96 -4.79
C ALA A 315 -0.03 -8.17 -5.37
N GLN A 316 -0.91 -8.87 -6.08
CA GLN A 316 -2.14 -8.31 -6.67
C GLN A 316 -3.26 -8.23 -5.63
N ASN A 317 -3.10 -7.42 -4.59
CA ASN A 317 -4.05 -7.31 -3.48
C ASN A 317 -4.83 -5.97 -3.47
N HIS A 318 -4.85 -5.21 -4.56
CA HIS A 318 -5.53 -3.91 -4.65
C HIS A 318 -7.06 -4.02 -4.45
N ASN A 319 -7.67 -5.17 -4.79
CA ASN A 319 -9.08 -5.44 -4.51
C ASN A 319 -9.40 -5.34 -3.00
N PHE A 320 -8.50 -5.78 -2.13
CA PHE A 320 -8.70 -5.67 -0.68
C PHE A 320 -8.60 -4.21 -0.21
N VAL A 321 -7.73 -3.41 -0.82
CA VAL A 321 -7.64 -1.97 -0.54
C VAL A 321 -8.97 -1.29 -0.88
N ILE A 322 -9.49 -1.48 -2.10
CA ILE A 322 -10.78 -0.89 -2.52
C ILE A 322 -11.92 -1.36 -1.61
N ARG A 323 -11.97 -2.64 -1.28
CA ARG A 323 -12.96 -3.18 -0.36
C ARG A 323 -12.88 -2.57 1.04
N ASN A 324 -11.67 -2.35 1.58
CA ASN A 324 -11.48 -1.67 2.86
C ASN A 324 -12.02 -0.22 2.81
N VAL A 325 -11.72 0.52 1.73
CA VAL A 325 -12.27 1.87 1.52
C VAL A 325 -13.80 1.87 1.52
N VAL A 326 -14.40 0.97 0.73
CA VAL A 326 -15.87 0.84 0.65
C VAL A 326 -16.48 0.54 2.02
N ARG A 327 -15.94 -0.43 2.75
CA ARG A 327 -16.47 -0.83 4.06
C ARG A 327 -16.35 0.29 5.11
N VAL A 328 -15.20 0.95 5.17
CA VAL A 328 -14.98 2.08 6.09
C VAL A 328 -15.96 3.23 5.79
N LEU A 329 -16.09 3.62 4.52
CA LEU A 329 -16.93 4.76 4.13
C LEU A 329 -18.44 4.44 4.15
N SER A 330 -18.80 3.17 4.05
CA SER A 330 -20.20 2.72 4.24
C SER A 330 -20.61 2.62 5.72
N GLY A 331 -19.73 2.95 6.65
CA GLY A 331 -20.04 2.99 8.08
C GLY A 331 -20.11 1.61 8.74
N ALA A 332 -19.39 0.62 8.23
CA ALA A 332 -19.24 -0.67 8.90
C ALA A 332 -18.53 -0.46 10.25
N SER A 333 -19.26 -0.54 11.34
CA SER A 333 -18.84 -0.08 12.68
C SER A 333 -17.61 -0.78 13.29
N SER A 334 -17.20 -1.90 12.75
CA SER A 334 -16.02 -2.67 13.18
C SER A 334 -14.83 -2.53 12.23
N GLU A 335 -14.97 -1.79 11.12
CA GLU A 335 -13.92 -1.69 10.11
C GLU A 335 -13.04 -0.47 10.37
N CYS A 336 -11.73 -0.68 10.32
CA CYS A 336 -10.74 0.38 10.39
C CYS A 336 -9.94 0.46 9.09
N ILE A 337 -9.29 1.59 8.87
CA ILE A 337 -8.39 1.77 7.72
C ILE A 337 -7.17 0.87 7.94
N THR A 338 -6.90 -0.04 7.01
CA THR A 338 -5.78 -1.00 7.10
C THR A 338 -4.42 -0.31 7.08
N THR A 339 -4.27 0.75 6.27
CA THR A 339 -3.10 1.64 6.27
C THR A 339 -3.57 3.08 6.23
N ASN A 340 -3.58 3.72 7.39
CA ASN A 340 -4.01 5.11 7.53
C ASN A 340 -2.90 6.10 7.16
N VAL A 341 -3.26 7.38 7.13
CA VAL A 341 -2.35 8.47 6.74
C VAL A 341 -1.10 8.58 7.64
N LEU A 342 -1.22 8.26 8.94
CA LEU A 342 -0.08 8.34 9.87
C LEU A 342 0.91 7.19 9.62
N GLU A 343 0.42 6.00 9.32
CA GLU A 343 1.27 4.86 8.96
C GLU A 343 1.97 5.09 7.63
N GLY A 344 1.27 5.64 6.62
CA GLY A 344 1.88 6.04 5.36
C GLY A 344 2.98 7.09 5.55
N MET A 345 2.75 8.09 6.39
CA MET A 345 3.76 9.09 6.75
C MET A 345 4.98 8.46 7.45
N LYS A 346 4.78 7.46 8.32
CA LYS A 346 5.88 6.79 9.01
C LYS A 346 6.79 6.01 8.07
N VAL A 347 6.25 5.41 7.03
CA VAL A 347 7.08 4.76 5.99
C VAL A 347 7.94 5.79 5.27
N VAL A 348 7.39 6.95 4.92
CA VAL A 348 8.14 8.06 4.31
C VAL A 348 9.24 8.57 5.27
N ASP A 349 8.94 8.76 6.56
CA ASP A 349 9.88 9.17 7.59
C ASP A 349 11.07 8.21 7.70
N ILE A 350 10.81 6.90 7.78
CA ILE A 350 11.85 5.87 7.86
C ILE A 350 12.75 5.93 6.62
N ILE A 351 12.19 5.98 5.43
CA ILE A 351 12.96 6.03 4.18
C ILE A 351 13.79 7.31 4.12
N GLN A 352 13.22 8.47 4.46
CA GLN A 352 13.94 9.75 4.45
C GLN A 352 15.09 9.74 5.45
N ARG A 353 14.91 9.18 6.66
CA ARG A 353 15.99 9.05 7.66
C ARG A 353 17.11 8.13 7.18
N ILE A 354 16.79 7.06 6.45
CA ILE A 354 17.81 6.21 5.81
C ILE A 354 18.58 7.02 4.75
N TYR A 355 17.87 7.71 3.87
CA TYR A 355 18.48 8.51 2.80
C TYR A 355 19.24 9.74 3.29
N ALA A 356 18.94 10.26 4.46
CA ALA A 356 19.73 11.34 5.07
C ALA A 356 21.16 10.94 5.44
N LEU A 357 21.53 9.67 5.28
CA LEU A 357 22.87 9.14 5.51
C LEU A 357 23.69 8.96 4.21
N LYS A 358 23.16 9.39 3.05
CA LYS A 358 23.88 9.41 1.75
C LYS A 358 25.03 10.38 1.73
#